data_3d85eb09599d4452298db5def85090f3
#
_entry.id   3d85eb09599d4452298db5def85090f3
#
_cell.length_a   1.000
_cell.length_b   1.000
_cell.length_c   1.000
_cell.angle_alpha   90.00
_cell.angle_beta   90.00
_cell.angle_gamma   90.00
#
_symmetry.space_group_name_H-M   'P 1'
#
loop_
_entity.id
_entity.type
_entity.pdbx_description
1 polymer ?
#
loop_
_entity_poly.entity_id
_entity_poly.type
_entity_poly.pdbx_seq_one_letter_code
_entity_poly.pdbx_strand_id
1 'polypeptide(L)'
;YEKEEVLFTSLDPYKVNMSPDVDEITADGRSLAFITVTVDDIMGQEVQNAVNRIKFTVKGAGRLVGLDNGDSTDYDSYKGNHRKLFSGKLLAIIESTFETGDIVITAESEGLKPKTITIKAVAPETEPQGVSVVTQNAFPTVTTPYTNEIPVRKIDLFDSEPRTLTKERDTAEISVKIFPENATFRDIEFK
;
A
#
# COMPACT_ATOMS: atom_id res chain seq x y z
N TYR A 1 -3.95 34.19 -33.48
CA TYR A 1 -4.50 33.66 -32.21
C TYR A 1 -3.32 33.51 -31.28
N GLU A 2 -3.22 34.39 -30.28
CA GLU A 2 -2.29 34.18 -29.15
C GLU A 2 -2.91 33.18 -28.22
N LYS A 3 -2.22 32.10 -27.92
CA LYS A 3 -2.59 31.11 -26.91
C LYS A 3 -1.79 31.40 -25.66
N GLU A 4 -2.46 31.83 -24.60
CA GLU A 4 -1.85 32.05 -23.28
C GLU A 4 -2.02 30.74 -22.48
N GLU A 5 -0.92 30.22 -21.94
CA GLU A 5 -0.91 29.08 -21.03
C GLU A 5 -0.33 29.55 -19.69
N VAL A 6 -1.14 29.47 -18.64
CA VAL A 6 -0.75 29.89 -17.28
C VAL A 6 -0.42 28.65 -16.48
N LEU A 7 0.82 28.53 -16.01
CA LEU A 7 1.26 27.50 -15.09
C LEU A 7 1.23 28.04 -13.66
N PHE A 8 0.59 27.29 -12.78
CA PHE A 8 0.54 27.61 -11.35
C PHE A 8 1.42 26.64 -10.55
N THR A 9 2.17 27.18 -9.61
CA THR A 9 2.87 26.38 -8.60
C THR A 9 1.87 26.01 -7.48
N SER A 10 1.82 24.74 -7.08
CA SER A 10 0.98 24.31 -5.97
C SER A 10 1.45 24.90 -4.64
N LEU A 11 0.48 25.12 -3.75
CA LEU A 11 0.68 25.49 -2.36
C LEU A 11 0.85 24.23 -1.48
N ASP A 12 0.81 24.42 -0.16
CA ASP A 12 0.88 23.30 0.79
C ASP A 12 -0.27 22.32 0.62
N PRO A 13 -0.05 21.02 0.88
CA PRO A 13 -1.06 19.99 0.88
C PRO A 13 -2.26 20.33 1.77
N TYR A 14 -3.49 20.17 1.24
CA TYR A 14 -4.71 20.53 1.97
C TYR A 14 -5.74 19.40 2.05
N LYS A 15 -5.94 18.67 0.97
CA LYS A 15 -6.95 17.60 0.90
C LYS A 15 -6.46 16.41 0.10
N VAL A 16 -6.91 15.22 0.49
CA VAL A 16 -6.72 14.00 -0.30
C VAL A 16 -7.70 14.02 -1.47
N ASN A 17 -7.26 13.55 -2.63
CA ASN A 17 -8.08 13.32 -3.82
C ASN A 17 -7.96 11.87 -4.28
N MET A 18 -9.03 11.34 -4.87
CA MET A 18 -9.10 9.97 -5.40
C MET A 18 -9.84 9.97 -6.73
N SER A 19 -9.25 9.33 -7.74
CA SER A 19 -9.82 9.15 -9.07
C SER A 19 -9.79 7.66 -9.43
N PRO A 20 -10.95 6.98 -9.43
CA PRO A 20 -11.04 5.60 -9.89
C PRO A 20 -10.95 5.56 -11.42
N ASP A 21 -10.42 4.47 -11.97
CA ASP A 21 -10.38 4.19 -13.41
C ASP A 21 -11.73 3.71 -13.94
N VAL A 22 -12.53 3.11 -13.06
CA VAL A 22 -13.89 2.62 -13.34
C VAL A 22 -14.82 2.93 -12.18
N ASP A 23 -16.10 3.14 -12.47
CA ASP A 23 -17.14 3.40 -11.46
C ASP A 23 -17.84 2.11 -10.98
N GLU A 24 -17.65 1.01 -11.71
CA GLU A 24 -18.19 -0.29 -11.34
C GLU A 24 -17.27 -1.45 -11.75
N ILE A 25 -17.30 -2.54 -10.98
CA ILE A 25 -16.59 -3.79 -11.23
C ILE A 25 -17.52 -4.98 -11.03
N THR A 26 -17.19 -6.12 -11.64
CA THR A 26 -17.99 -7.34 -11.50
C THR A 26 -17.78 -7.98 -10.13
N ALA A 27 -18.86 -8.43 -9.48
CA ALA A 27 -18.81 -9.14 -8.19
C ALA A 27 -18.43 -10.62 -8.38
N ASP A 28 -17.21 -10.87 -8.87
CA ASP A 28 -16.67 -12.20 -9.22
C ASP A 28 -15.49 -12.64 -8.33
N GLY A 29 -15.17 -11.81 -7.32
CA GLY A 29 -14.09 -12.06 -6.37
C GLY A 29 -12.68 -11.88 -6.95
N ARG A 30 -12.54 -11.24 -8.14
CA ARG A 30 -11.27 -11.03 -8.83
C ARG A 30 -11.19 -9.77 -9.68
N SER A 31 -12.32 -9.16 -10.02
CA SER A 31 -12.37 -7.91 -10.77
C SER A 31 -11.77 -6.78 -9.95
N LEU A 32 -10.96 -5.94 -10.59
CA LEU A 32 -10.17 -4.89 -9.95
C LEU A 32 -10.62 -3.51 -10.40
N ALA A 33 -10.55 -2.55 -9.48
CA ALA A 33 -10.55 -1.12 -9.77
C ALA A 33 -9.23 -0.51 -9.30
N PHE A 34 -8.66 0.38 -10.11
CA PHE A 34 -7.42 1.09 -9.82
C PHE A 34 -7.73 2.54 -9.47
N ILE A 35 -7.35 2.95 -8.27
CA ILE A 35 -7.64 4.28 -7.77
C ILE A 35 -6.35 5.06 -7.67
N THR A 36 -6.22 6.09 -8.51
CA THR A 36 -5.14 7.05 -8.38
C THR A 36 -5.44 8.00 -7.24
N VAL A 37 -4.50 8.13 -6.31
CA VAL A 37 -4.60 8.99 -5.14
C VAL A 37 -3.57 10.10 -5.24
N THR A 38 -4.03 11.33 -5.06
CA THR A 38 -3.21 12.53 -5.05
C THR A 38 -3.57 13.41 -3.85
N VAL A 39 -2.85 14.48 -3.69
CA VAL A 39 -3.14 15.52 -2.71
C VAL A 39 -3.23 16.86 -3.45
N ASP A 40 -4.30 17.58 -3.18
CA ASP A 40 -4.50 18.92 -3.73
C ASP A 40 -4.24 19.98 -2.65
N ASP A 41 -3.80 21.15 -3.08
CA ASP A 41 -3.75 22.34 -2.24
C ASP A 41 -5.13 22.97 -2.03
N ILE A 42 -5.18 24.10 -1.33
CA ILE A 42 -6.44 24.82 -1.04
C ILE A 42 -7.10 25.38 -2.30
N MET A 43 -6.34 25.62 -3.37
CA MET A 43 -6.82 26.11 -4.67
C MET A 43 -7.26 24.97 -5.60
N GLY A 44 -7.05 23.72 -5.19
CA GLY A 44 -7.38 22.53 -5.97
C GLY A 44 -6.30 22.12 -6.99
N GLN A 45 -5.08 22.64 -6.86
CA GLN A 45 -3.94 22.23 -7.66
C GLN A 45 -3.29 20.99 -7.04
N GLU A 46 -2.95 20.00 -7.87
CA GLU A 46 -2.23 18.80 -7.45
C GLU A 46 -0.84 19.17 -6.92
N VAL A 47 -0.50 18.71 -5.72
CA VAL A 47 0.81 18.91 -5.09
C VAL A 47 1.75 17.79 -5.52
N GLN A 48 2.48 18.00 -6.61
CA GLN A 48 3.30 16.96 -7.27
C GLN A 48 4.51 16.48 -6.47
N ASN A 49 4.92 17.21 -5.45
CA ASN A 49 6.01 16.83 -4.55
C ASN A 49 5.51 16.31 -3.19
N ALA A 50 4.21 16.07 -3.05
CA ALA A 50 3.64 15.55 -1.81
C ALA A 50 4.19 14.15 -1.47
N VAL A 51 4.52 13.97 -0.19
CA VAL A 51 5.01 12.71 0.39
C VAL A 51 4.16 12.25 1.59
N ASN A 52 2.97 12.82 1.71
CA ASN A 52 2.04 12.50 2.79
C ASN A 52 1.73 11.00 2.84
N ARG A 53 1.60 10.47 4.04
CA ARG A 53 1.18 9.08 4.24
C ARG A 53 -0.34 8.98 4.20
N ILE A 54 -0.85 8.19 3.29
CA ILE A 54 -2.28 7.97 3.12
C ILE A 54 -2.67 6.64 3.76
N LYS A 55 -3.74 6.65 4.55
CA LYS A 55 -4.36 5.46 5.14
C LYS A 55 -5.72 5.22 4.51
N PHE A 56 -6.02 3.96 4.21
CA PHE A 56 -7.24 3.54 3.55
C PHE A 56 -8.14 2.73 4.46
N THR A 57 -9.44 2.92 4.30
CA THR A 57 -10.48 2.07 4.84
C THR A 57 -11.45 1.72 3.71
N VAL A 58 -11.69 0.43 3.50
CA VAL A 58 -12.63 -0.08 2.50
C VAL A 58 -13.74 -0.84 3.19
N LYS A 59 -15.01 -0.57 2.81
CA LYS A 59 -16.20 -1.21 3.36
C LYS A 59 -17.15 -1.62 2.22
N GLY A 60 -17.96 -2.65 2.47
CA GLY A 60 -18.96 -3.15 1.51
C GLY A 60 -18.43 -4.28 0.64
N ALA A 61 -18.85 -4.31 -0.63
CA ALA A 61 -18.66 -5.43 -1.56
C ALA A 61 -17.25 -5.53 -2.18
N GLY A 62 -16.23 -4.94 -1.55
CA GLY A 62 -14.85 -4.96 -2.03
C GLY A 62 -13.82 -4.91 -0.91
N ARG A 63 -12.56 -5.10 -1.27
CA ARG A 63 -11.42 -5.08 -0.36
C ARG A 63 -10.21 -4.42 -0.98
N LEU A 64 -9.35 -3.83 -0.14
CA LEU A 64 -8.06 -3.32 -0.54
C LEU A 64 -7.08 -4.51 -0.68
N VAL A 65 -6.50 -4.70 -1.86
CA VAL A 65 -5.57 -5.80 -2.13
C VAL A 65 -4.14 -5.35 -2.36
N GLY A 66 -3.93 -4.07 -2.64
CA GLY A 66 -2.58 -3.55 -2.83
C GLY A 66 -2.50 -2.03 -2.81
N LEU A 67 -1.30 -1.54 -2.47
CA LEU A 67 -0.90 -0.14 -2.55
C LEU A 67 0.47 -0.06 -3.22
N ASP A 68 0.62 0.82 -4.21
CA ASP A 68 1.89 1.06 -4.88
C ASP A 68 2.10 2.55 -5.16
N ASN A 69 3.29 3.06 -4.90
CA ASN A 69 3.66 4.45 -5.17
C ASN A 69 4.77 4.59 -6.21
N GLY A 70 5.27 3.48 -6.75
CA GLY A 70 6.37 3.47 -7.74
C GLY A 70 7.76 3.76 -7.17
N ASP A 71 7.90 3.96 -5.87
CA ASP A 71 9.20 4.16 -5.22
C ASP A 71 9.85 2.81 -4.91
N SER A 72 10.91 2.47 -5.66
CA SER A 72 11.67 1.24 -5.46
C SER A 72 12.43 1.19 -4.13
N THR A 73 12.55 2.31 -3.43
CA THR A 73 13.23 2.43 -2.14
C THR A 73 12.27 2.41 -0.95
N ASP A 74 10.96 2.38 -1.20
CA ASP A 74 9.94 2.34 -0.15
C ASP A 74 9.79 0.92 0.39
N TYR A 75 9.96 0.78 1.71
CA TYR A 75 9.86 -0.49 2.43
C TYR A 75 8.46 -0.81 2.98
N ASP A 76 7.48 0.05 2.76
CA ASP A 76 6.11 -0.22 3.19
C ASP A 76 5.55 -1.47 2.49
N SER A 77 4.72 -2.22 3.20
CA SER A 77 4.08 -3.41 2.63
C SER A 77 3.12 -3.04 1.50
N TYR A 78 3.23 -3.69 0.34
CA TYR A 78 2.26 -3.55 -0.75
C TYR A 78 0.83 -3.98 -0.36
N LYS A 79 0.69 -4.90 0.62
CA LYS A 79 -0.58 -5.40 1.14
C LYS A 79 -1.01 -4.74 2.45
N GLY A 80 -0.39 -3.61 2.82
CA GLY A 80 -0.80 -2.79 3.94
C GLY A 80 -2.05 -1.96 3.63
N ASN A 81 -2.52 -1.23 4.64
CA ASN A 81 -3.63 -0.29 4.46
C ASN A 81 -3.18 1.18 4.42
N HIS A 82 -1.88 1.43 4.39
CA HIS A 82 -1.29 2.76 4.30
C HIS A 82 0.01 2.75 3.50
N ARG A 83 0.30 3.83 2.82
CA ARG A 83 1.55 4.05 2.08
C ARG A 83 1.79 5.54 1.88
N LYS A 84 3.05 5.96 1.70
CA LYS A 84 3.40 7.34 1.35
C LYS A 84 3.11 7.60 -0.12
N LEU A 85 2.74 8.84 -0.44
CA LEU A 85 2.83 9.34 -1.80
C LEU A 85 4.30 9.39 -2.24
N PHE A 86 4.55 9.14 -3.51
CA PHE A 86 5.81 9.38 -4.17
C PHE A 86 5.56 10.21 -5.42
N SER A 87 6.28 11.33 -5.53
CA SER A 87 6.01 12.35 -6.57
C SER A 87 4.52 12.74 -6.64
N GLY A 88 3.90 12.94 -5.46
CA GLY A 88 2.51 13.32 -5.32
C GLY A 88 1.47 12.24 -5.62
N LYS A 89 1.88 10.98 -5.91
CA LYS A 89 0.97 9.92 -6.37
C LYS A 89 1.08 8.64 -5.58
N LEU A 90 -0.03 7.94 -5.52
CA LEU A 90 -0.18 6.60 -4.95
C LEU A 90 -1.30 5.87 -5.68
N LEU A 91 -1.12 4.59 -5.96
CA LEU A 91 -2.12 3.71 -6.52
C LEU A 91 -2.71 2.82 -5.42
N ALA A 92 -4.04 2.79 -5.31
CA ALA A 92 -4.76 1.83 -4.49
C ALA A 92 -5.50 0.84 -5.41
N ILE A 93 -5.40 -0.45 -5.12
CA ILE A 93 -6.01 -1.53 -5.89
C ILE A 93 -7.12 -2.13 -5.05
N ILE A 94 -8.34 -2.04 -5.55
CA ILE A 94 -9.55 -2.57 -4.93
C ILE A 94 -10.01 -3.79 -5.72
N GLU A 95 -10.29 -4.87 -5.02
CA GLU A 95 -10.83 -6.10 -5.60
C GLU A 95 -12.27 -6.30 -5.14
N SER A 96 -13.14 -6.76 -6.05
CA SER A 96 -14.51 -7.13 -5.71
C SER A 96 -14.53 -8.35 -4.78
N THR A 97 -15.60 -8.48 -3.99
CA THR A 97 -16.00 -9.76 -3.39
C THR A 97 -17.02 -10.45 -4.30
N PHE A 98 -17.63 -11.53 -3.83
CA PHE A 98 -18.76 -12.18 -4.53
C PHE A 98 -20.11 -11.48 -4.22
N GLU A 99 -20.10 -10.47 -3.35
CA GLU A 99 -21.28 -9.72 -3.00
C GLU A 99 -21.46 -8.52 -3.93
N THR A 100 -22.67 -8.28 -4.39
CA THR A 100 -23.03 -7.07 -5.12
C THR A 100 -23.32 -5.94 -4.14
N GLY A 101 -23.06 -4.71 -4.56
CA GLY A 101 -23.38 -3.52 -3.77
C GLY A 101 -22.29 -2.45 -3.83
N ASP A 102 -22.38 -1.52 -2.92
CA ASP A 102 -21.44 -0.41 -2.86
C ASP A 102 -20.10 -0.83 -2.23
N ILE A 103 -19.01 -0.33 -2.81
CA ILE A 103 -17.66 -0.39 -2.25
C ILE A 103 -17.29 1.03 -1.86
N VAL A 104 -17.29 1.29 -0.56
CA VAL A 104 -16.99 2.62 0.00
C VAL A 104 -15.51 2.67 0.40
N ILE A 105 -14.76 3.54 -0.26
CA ILE A 105 -13.33 3.71 -0.05
C ILE A 105 -13.08 5.09 0.59
N THR A 106 -12.44 5.11 1.74
CA THR A 106 -12.03 6.34 2.43
C THR A 106 -10.51 6.38 2.49
N ALA A 107 -9.94 7.51 2.06
CA ALA A 107 -8.52 7.82 2.18
C ALA A 107 -8.33 9.02 3.10
N GLU A 108 -7.44 8.88 4.07
CA GLU A 108 -7.14 9.90 5.08
C GLU A 108 -5.64 10.09 5.26
N SER A 109 -5.24 11.29 5.63
CA SER A 109 -3.86 11.64 5.96
C SER A 109 -3.86 12.67 7.09
N GLU A 110 -2.87 12.62 7.94
CA GLU A 110 -2.72 13.56 9.04
C GLU A 110 -2.64 15.01 8.53
N GLY A 111 -3.44 15.89 9.11
CA GLY A 111 -3.50 17.31 8.75
C GLY A 111 -4.23 17.63 7.44
N LEU A 112 -4.71 16.65 6.69
CA LEU A 112 -5.42 16.84 5.43
C LEU A 112 -6.91 16.53 5.55
N LYS A 113 -7.73 17.16 4.71
CA LYS A 113 -9.13 16.75 4.56
C LYS A 113 -9.20 15.38 3.89
N PRO A 114 -9.92 14.41 4.48
CA PRO A 114 -10.09 13.08 3.90
C PRO A 114 -10.98 13.12 2.66
N LYS A 115 -10.89 12.07 1.84
CA LYS A 115 -11.77 11.82 0.71
C LYS A 115 -12.44 10.47 0.85
N THR A 116 -13.72 10.41 0.51
CA THR A 116 -14.48 9.17 0.35
C THR A 116 -15.04 9.12 -1.06
N ILE A 117 -14.93 7.96 -1.70
CA ILE A 117 -15.57 7.65 -2.98
C ILE A 117 -16.33 6.33 -2.84
N THR A 118 -17.24 6.10 -3.77
CA THR A 118 -18.00 4.84 -3.86
C THR A 118 -17.92 4.35 -5.30
N ILE A 119 -17.56 3.08 -5.48
CA ILE A 119 -17.70 2.33 -6.74
C ILE A 119 -18.68 1.19 -6.49
N LYS A 120 -19.21 0.58 -7.56
CA LYS A 120 -20.21 -0.49 -7.44
C LYS A 120 -19.64 -1.85 -7.81
N ALA A 121 -20.02 -2.87 -7.06
CA ALA A 121 -19.87 -4.27 -7.46
C ALA A 121 -21.22 -4.74 -8.05
N VAL A 122 -21.20 -5.05 -9.36
CA VAL A 122 -22.41 -5.48 -10.10
C VAL A 122 -22.39 -6.99 -10.32
N ALA A 123 -23.57 -7.58 -10.45
CA ALA A 123 -23.69 -9.02 -10.72
C ALA A 123 -22.98 -9.40 -12.04
N PRO A 124 -22.28 -10.52 -12.11
CA PRO A 124 -21.71 -11.03 -13.35
C PRO A 124 -22.84 -11.38 -14.33
N GLU A 125 -22.67 -11.06 -15.62
CA GLU A 125 -23.63 -11.44 -16.67
C GLU A 125 -23.72 -12.96 -16.88
N THR A 126 -22.63 -13.66 -16.59
CA THR A 126 -22.53 -15.13 -16.64
C THR A 126 -21.87 -15.63 -15.37
N GLU A 127 -22.21 -16.85 -14.95
CA GLU A 127 -21.51 -17.50 -13.82
C GLU A 127 -19.99 -17.47 -14.03
N PRO A 128 -19.21 -17.02 -13.04
CA PRO A 128 -17.75 -16.96 -13.16
C PRO A 128 -17.19 -18.34 -13.46
N GLN A 129 -16.53 -18.49 -14.61
CA GLN A 129 -15.86 -19.74 -14.97
C GLN A 129 -14.42 -19.72 -14.46
N GLY A 130 -14.02 -20.75 -13.73
CA GLY A 130 -12.66 -20.95 -13.26
C GLY A 130 -12.56 -21.20 -11.76
N VAL A 131 -11.36 -21.50 -11.32
CA VAL A 131 -11.05 -21.69 -9.90
C VAL A 131 -10.77 -20.32 -9.29
N SER A 132 -11.69 -19.80 -8.48
CA SER A 132 -11.36 -18.66 -7.62
C SER A 132 -10.51 -19.16 -6.45
N VAL A 133 -9.28 -18.67 -6.35
CA VAL A 133 -8.40 -18.91 -5.19
C VAL A 133 -8.77 -18.04 -3.99
N VAL A 134 -9.73 -17.14 -4.16
CA VAL A 134 -10.12 -16.17 -3.13
C VAL A 134 -11.48 -16.58 -2.55
N THR A 135 -11.46 -17.27 -1.42
CA THR A 135 -12.65 -17.37 -0.57
C THR A 135 -12.83 -16.07 0.21
N GLN A 136 -14.06 -15.69 0.54
CA GLN A 136 -14.40 -14.45 1.27
C GLN A 136 -13.55 -14.21 2.54
N ASN A 137 -12.96 -15.26 3.10
CA ASN A 137 -12.16 -15.21 4.32
C ASN A 137 -10.67 -15.46 4.09
N ALA A 138 -10.21 -15.63 2.85
CA ALA A 138 -8.86 -16.14 2.59
C ALA A 138 -7.74 -15.12 2.87
N PHE A 139 -8.03 -13.83 2.74
CA PHE A 139 -7.02 -12.80 2.95
C PHE A 139 -7.64 -11.61 3.69
N PRO A 140 -7.63 -11.62 5.03
CA PRO A 140 -7.96 -10.42 5.77
C PRO A 140 -7.02 -9.30 5.31
N THR A 141 -7.57 -8.11 5.08
CA THR A 141 -6.75 -6.93 4.89
C THR A 141 -5.79 -6.84 6.07
N VAL A 142 -4.49 -6.97 5.83
CA VAL A 142 -3.51 -6.82 6.90
C VAL A 142 -3.52 -5.35 7.30
N THR A 143 -4.25 -5.05 8.36
CA THR A 143 -4.20 -3.74 9.01
C THR A 143 -2.92 -3.72 9.85
N THR A 144 -1.82 -3.31 9.24
CA THR A 144 -0.65 -2.94 10.02
C THR A 144 -0.94 -1.61 10.72
N PRO A 145 -0.73 -1.50 12.03
CA PRO A 145 -0.83 -0.22 12.70
C PRO A 145 0.06 0.81 11.99
N TYR A 146 -0.43 2.03 11.85
CA TYR A 146 0.42 3.13 11.41
C TYR A 146 1.49 3.34 12.48
N THR A 147 2.72 3.00 12.14
CA THR A 147 3.90 3.28 12.96
C THR A 147 4.95 3.93 12.06
N ASN A 148 5.74 4.83 12.62
CA ASN A 148 6.93 5.34 11.95
C ASN A 148 8.08 4.32 11.98
N GLU A 149 7.79 3.10 12.37
CA GLU A 149 8.74 2.02 12.49
C GLU A 149 9.15 1.51 11.10
N ILE A 150 10.42 1.32 10.93
CA ILE A 150 11.02 0.73 9.74
C ILE A 150 11.24 -0.75 10.06
N PRO A 151 10.44 -1.65 9.45
CA PRO A 151 10.55 -3.08 9.75
C PRO A 151 11.82 -3.69 9.17
N VAL A 152 12.32 -4.73 9.83
CA VAL A 152 13.38 -5.58 9.26
C VAL A 152 12.85 -6.29 8.03
N ARG A 153 13.60 -6.24 6.92
CA ARG A 153 13.25 -6.85 5.63
C ARG A 153 14.12 -8.05 5.28
N LYS A 154 15.35 -8.04 5.76
CA LYS A 154 16.31 -9.09 5.48
C LYS A 154 17.28 -9.20 6.66
N ILE A 155 17.67 -10.43 6.96
CA ILE A 155 18.72 -10.76 7.92
C ILE A 155 19.71 -11.65 7.19
N ASP A 156 20.95 -11.22 7.10
CA ASP A 156 22.05 -12.02 6.58
C ASP A 156 22.89 -12.53 7.75
N LEU A 157 23.11 -13.83 7.77
CA LEU A 157 23.97 -14.50 8.73
C LEU A 157 25.28 -14.86 8.04
N PHE A 158 26.38 -14.53 8.68
CA PHE A 158 27.73 -14.88 8.23
C PHE A 158 28.40 -15.69 9.33
N ASP A 159 28.92 -16.85 8.99
CA ASP A 159 29.73 -17.65 9.88
C ASP A 159 31.21 -17.35 9.64
N SER A 160 32.02 -17.44 10.71
CA SER A 160 33.48 -17.46 10.59
C SER A 160 33.95 -18.89 10.22
N GLU A 161 34.84 -18.99 9.26
CA GLU A 161 35.51 -20.27 8.99
C GLU A 161 36.34 -20.75 10.20
N PRO A 162 36.42 -22.04 10.47
CA PRO A 162 35.76 -23.17 9.83
C PRO A 162 34.39 -23.50 10.45
N ARG A 163 33.47 -24.04 9.63
CA ARG A 163 32.08 -24.39 9.99
C ARG A 163 31.94 -25.62 10.89
N THR A 164 33.05 -26.26 11.26
CA THR A 164 33.03 -27.48 12.07
C THR A 164 33.58 -27.20 13.46
N LEU A 165 32.77 -27.45 14.48
CA LEU A 165 33.21 -27.43 15.88
C LEU A 165 33.98 -28.72 16.20
N THR A 166 35.12 -28.59 16.86
CA THR A 166 35.95 -29.69 17.34
C THR A 166 36.15 -29.56 18.86
N LYS A 167 36.76 -30.56 19.52
CA LYS A 167 37.05 -30.48 20.95
C LYS A 167 38.06 -29.38 21.29
N GLU A 168 38.93 -29.02 20.35
CA GLU A 168 39.89 -27.94 20.49
C GLU A 168 39.32 -26.57 20.10
N ARG A 169 38.23 -26.57 19.33
CA ARG A 169 37.52 -25.37 18.89
C ARG A 169 36.02 -25.60 19.07
N ASP A 170 35.52 -25.28 20.26
CA ASP A 170 34.14 -25.49 20.70
C ASP A 170 33.24 -24.29 20.51
N THR A 171 33.75 -23.20 19.97
CA THR A 171 33.00 -21.96 19.68
C THR A 171 33.09 -21.54 18.23
N ALA A 172 32.01 -20.95 17.72
CA ALA A 172 31.96 -20.28 16.43
C ALA A 172 31.37 -18.90 16.57
N GLU A 173 31.86 -17.94 15.82
CA GLU A 173 31.33 -16.59 15.78
C GLU A 173 30.37 -16.47 14.61
N ILE A 174 29.15 -15.95 14.89
CA ILE A 174 28.13 -15.67 13.90
C ILE A 174 27.93 -14.16 13.86
N SER A 175 28.22 -13.57 12.71
CA SER A 175 27.92 -12.16 12.43
C SER A 175 26.57 -12.01 11.77
N VAL A 176 25.81 -10.99 12.17
CA VAL A 176 24.47 -10.73 11.66
C VAL A 176 24.41 -9.33 11.06
N LYS A 177 23.86 -9.23 9.84
CA LYS A 177 23.51 -7.96 9.23
C LYS A 177 22.00 -7.86 9.05
N ILE A 178 21.43 -6.76 9.49
CA ILE A 178 20.00 -6.47 9.40
C ILE A 178 19.78 -5.38 8.36
N PHE A 179 18.80 -5.57 7.50
CA PHE A 179 18.43 -4.61 6.47
C PHE A 179 16.94 -4.22 6.59
N PRO A 180 16.61 -2.94 6.36
CA PRO A 180 17.57 -1.85 6.14
C PRO A 180 18.37 -1.54 7.42
N GLU A 181 19.53 -0.89 7.27
CA GLU A 181 20.41 -0.58 8.41
C GLU A 181 19.75 0.35 9.43
N ASN A 182 18.74 1.13 9.01
CA ASN A 182 17.94 2.01 9.86
C ASN A 182 16.64 1.35 10.36
N ALA A 183 16.52 0.01 10.35
CA ALA A 183 15.37 -0.68 10.93
C ALA A 183 15.19 -0.30 12.41
N THR A 184 13.92 -0.08 12.81
CA THR A 184 13.59 0.44 14.15
C THR A 184 13.92 -0.56 15.26
N PHE A 185 13.56 -1.85 15.04
CA PHE A 185 13.85 -2.94 15.98
C PHE A 185 14.90 -3.86 15.37
N ARG A 186 16.00 -4.01 16.06
CA ARG A 186 17.18 -4.76 15.57
C ARG A 186 17.61 -5.89 16.50
N ASP A 187 16.85 -6.12 17.56
CA ASP A 187 17.15 -7.20 18.50
C ASP A 187 16.90 -8.56 17.86
N ILE A 188 17.86 -9.47 18.01
CA ILE A 188 17.81 -10.82 17.47
C ILE A 188 17.93 -11.81 18.61
N GLU A 189 17.01 -12.74 18.67
CA GLU A 189 17.05 -13.88 19.59
C GLU A 189 17.33 -15.15 18.79
N PHE A 190 18.36 -15.92 19.21
CA PHE A 190 18.65 -17.23 18.65
C PHE A 190 17.97 -18.30 19.52
N LYS A 191 17.22 -19.20 18.89
CA LYS A 191 16.57 -20.36 19.56
C LYS A 191 17.04 -21.64 18.93
#